data_405a314075e09ecf984d3a721bff33f8
#
_entry.id   405a314075e09ecf984d3a721bff33f8
#
_cell.length_a   1.000
_cell.length_b   1.000
_cell.length_c   1.000
_cell.angle_alpha   90.00
_cell.angle_beta   90.00
_cell.angle_gamma   90.00
#
_symmetry.space_group_name_H-M   'P 1'
#
loop_
_entity.id
_entity.type
_entity.pdbx_description
1 polymer ?
#
loop_
_entity_poly.entity_id
_entity_poly.type
_entity_poly.pdbx_seq_one_letter_code
_entity_poly.pdbx_strand_id
1 'polypeptide(L)'
;MVYAKTQEALAYARSGRGPVFMNVTTSRLVGHYVGDPQVYRSKDEPRELRETRDPIELLRAKIALPDAEFEEMDAEVTEIVEASVEFAKNGTDPAPEDAMKIVYA
;
A
#
# COMPACT_ATOMS: atom_id res chain seq x y z
N MET A 1 -5.93 7.41 -13.32
CA MET A 1 -4.75 7.92 -14.08
C MET A 1 -3.68 6.83 -14.28
N VAL A 2 -3.15 6.16 -13.22
CA VAL A 2 -2.11 5.10 -13.34
C VAL A 2 -2.60 3.94 -14.21
N TYR A 3 -3.81 3.41 -13.97
CA TYR A 3 -4.38 2.32 -14.75
C TYR A 3 -4.37 2.60 -16.27
N ALA A 4 -4.88 3.75 -16.70
CA ALA A 4 -4.91 4.11 -18.12
C ALA A 4 -3.50 4.20 -18.72
N LYS A 5 -2.55 4.81 -18.00
CA LYS A 5 -1.16 4.88 -18.45
C LYS A 5 -0.47 3.53 -18.51
N THR A 6 -0.81 2.63 -17.60
CA THR A 6 -0.32 1.24 -17.64
C THR A 6 -0.86 0.50 -18.87
N GLN A 7 -2.14 0.68 -19.21
CA GLN A 7 -2.72 0.07 -20.42
C GLN A 7 -2.05 0.60 -21.71
N GLU A 8 -1.79 1.91 -21.79
CA GLU A 8 -1.04 2.51 -22.91
C GLU A 8 0.37 1.92 -23.03
N ALA A 9 1.09 1.81 -21.90
CA ALA A 9 2.43 1.25 -21.84
C ALA A 9 2.47 -0.22 -22.28
N LEU A 10 1.52 -1.03 -21.79
CA LEU A 10 1.38 -2.43 -22.17
C LEU A 10 1.07 -2.59 -23.67
N ALA A 11 0.16 -1.79 -24.21
CA ALA A 11 -0.17 -1.82 -25.64
C ALA A 11 1.05 -1.45 -26.49
N TYR A 12 1.83 -0.44 -26.07
CA TYR A 12 3.07 -0.06 -26.72
C TYR A 12 4.09 -1.21 -26.74
N ALA A 13 4.38 -1.80 -25.60
CA ALA A 13 5.35 -2.90 -25.50
C ALA A 13 4.93 -4.13 -26.31
N ARG A 14 3.63 -4.51 -26.23
CA ARG A 14 3.08 -5.64 -26.97
C ARG A 14 3.05 -5.42 -28.49
N SER A 15 3.11 -4.20 -28.97
CA SER A 15 3.20 -3.89 -30.40
C SER A 15 4.60 -4.10 -30.99
N GLY A 16 5.57 -4.59 -30.21
CA GLY A 16 6.95 -4.82 -30.66
C GLY A 16 7.82 -3.57 -30.74
N ARG A 17 7.34 -2.42 -30.28
CA ARG A 17 8.09 -1.15 -30.30
C ARG A 17 9.16 -1.02 -29.22
N GLY A 18 9.29 -2.02 -28.34
CA GLY A 18 10.29 -2.08 -27.29
C GLY A 18 9.70 -1.89 -25.89
N PRO A 19 10.55 -1.90 -24.85
CA PRO A 19 10.13 -1.75 -23.46
C PRO A 19 9.66 -0.33 -23.16
N VAL A 20 8.85 -0.19 -22.10
CA VAL A 20 8.40 1.10 -21.58
C VAL A 20 8.88 1.25 -20.15
N PHE A 21 9.50 2.37 -19.83
CA PHE A 21 9.81 2.77 -18.48
C PHE A 21 8.73 3.75 -17.98
N MET A 22 8.09 3.41 -16.86
CA MET A 22 7.08 4.26 -16.25
C MET A 22 7.51 4.66 -14.84
N ASN A 23 7.76 5.96 -14.64
CA ASN A 23 8.06 6.51 -13.33
C ASN A 23 6.77 6.92 -12.63
N VAL A 24 6.45 6.26 -11.51
CA VAL A 24 5.28 6.55 -10.68
C VAL A 24 5.73 7.15 -9.36
N THR A 25 5.48 8.44 -9.18
CA THR A 25 5.81 9.13 -7.93
C THR A 25 4.67 8.98 -6.93
N THR A 26 5.03 8.59 -5.71
CA THR A 26 4.09 8.46 -4.58
C THR A 26 4.62 9.22 -3.36
N SER A 27 3.74 9.46 -2.40
CA SER A 27 4.11 10.05 -1.11
C SER A 27 4.03 9.00 -0.01
N ARG A 28 5.08 8.89 0.80
CA ARG A 28 5.09 8.00 1.96
C ARG A 28 4.53 8.74 3.17
N LEU A 29 3.36 8.34 3.65
CA LEU A 29 2.67 8.97 4.78
C LEU A 29 3.27 8.56 6.14
N VAL A 30 3.88 7.37 6.24
CA VAL A 30 4.47 6.83 7.46
C VAL A 30 5.97 6.57 7.28
N GLY A 31 6.69 6.31 8.37
CA GLY A 31 8.10 5.94 8.33
C GLY A 31 8.37 4.59 7.66
N HIS A 32 9.65 4.22 7.58
CA HIS A 32 10.07 2.97 6.94
C HIS A 32 9.68 1.74 7.76
N TYR A 33 9.74 1.87 9.08
CA TYR A 33 9.38 0.81 10.04
C TYR A 33 8.77 1.42 11.30
N VAL A 34 8.22 0.60 12.18
CA VAL A 34 7.71 1.03 13.49
C VAL A 34 8.87 1.51 14.36
N GLY A 35 8.83 2.80 14.78
CA GLY A 35 9.92 3.43 15.52
C GLY A 35 10.95 4.18 14.66
N ASP A 36 10.74 4.30 13.35
CA ASP A 36 11.58 5.12 12.47
C ASP A 36 11.55 6.60 12.94
N PRO A 37 12.69 7.19 13.39
CA PRO A 37 12.74 8.57 13.86
C PRO A 37 12.59 9.61 12.75
N GLN A 38 12.60 9.19 11.50
CA GLN A 38 12.36 9.98 10.28
C GLN A 38 13.22 11.26 10.19
N VAL A 39 14.47 11.20 10.63
CA VAL A 39 15.41 12.35 10.62
C VAL A 39 15.75 12.86 9.22
N TYR A 40 15.42 12.10 8.17
CA TYR A 40 15.63 12.42 6.77
C TYR A 40 14.58 13.36 6.17
N ARG A 41 13.54 13.74 6.93
CA ARG A 41 12.49 14.67 6.50
C ARG A 41 12.05 15.59 7.65
N SER A 42 11.34 16.67 7.32
CA SER A 42 10.82 17.57 8.34
C SER A 42 9.74 16.88 9.18
N LYS A 43 9.58 17.34 10.43
CA LYS A 43 8.52 16.82 11.33
C LYS A 43 7.11 17.13 10.85
N ASP A 44 6.95 18.18 10.05
CA ASP A 44 5.67 18.62 9.53
C ASP A 44 5.26 17.90 8.24
N GLU A 45 6.23 17.42 7.46
CA GLU A 45 5.97 16.77 6.16
C GLU A 45 4.94 15.63 6.23
N PRO A 46 4.97 14.68 7.19
CA PRO A 46 3.97 13.62 7.27
C PRO A 46 2.54 14.14 7.46
N ARG A 47 2.37 15.23 8.21
CA ARG A 47 1.08 15.89 8.40
C ARG A 47 0.61 16.54 7.11
N GLU A 48 1.45 17.35 6.48
CA GLU A 48 1.15 18.01 5.21
C GLU A 48 0.81 17.01 4.10
N LEU A 49 1.53 15.88 4.04
CA LEU A 49 1.23 14.82 3.09
C LEU A 49 -0.12 14.15 3.35
N ARG A 50 -0.49 13.91 4.61
CA ARG A 50 -1.81 13.38 4.96
C ARG A 50 -2.93 14.34 4.54
N GLU A 51 -2.79 15.61 4.84
CA GLU A 51 -3.79 16.62 4.50
C GLU A 51 -3.95 16.82 2.99
N THR A 52 -2.89 16.66 2.21
CA THR A 52 -2.89 17.05 0.79
C THR A 52 -2.76 15.89 -0.20
N ARG A 53 -2.27 14.72 0.23
CA ARG A 53 -1.90 13.62 -0.66
C ARG A 53 -2.33 12.23 -0.17
N ASP A 54 -3.12 12.14 0.90
CA ASP A 54 -3.70 10.87 1.30
C ASP A 54 -4.65 10.37 0.21
N PRO A 55 -4.38 9.22 -0.43
CA PRO A 55 -5.21 8.73 -1.53
C PRO A 55 -6.61 8.35 -1.10
N ILE A 56 -6.81 7.96 0.17
CA ILE A 56 -8.12 7.61 0.72
C ILE A 56 -8.96 8.88 0.83
N GLU A 57 -8.43 9.93 1.45
CA GLU A 57 -9.13 11.19 1.59
C GLU A 57 -9.39 11.88 0.24
N LEU A 58 -8.42 11.81 -0.68
CA LEU A 58 -8.59 12.33 -2.04
C LEU A 58 -9.66 11.55 -2.83
N LEU A 59 -9.81 10.26 -2.59
CA LEU A 59 -10.87 9.45 -3.20
C LEU A 59 -12.21 9.76 -2.54
N ARG A 60 -12.27 9.77 -1.20
CA ARG A 60 -13.47 10.12 -0.42
C ARG A 60 -14.08 11.44 -0.89
N ALA A 61 -13.25 12.46 -1.12
CA ALA A 61 -13.71 13.73 -1.65
C ALA A 61 -14.31 13.69 -3.07
N LYS A 62 -14.05 12.61 -3.83
CA LYS A 62 -14.51 12.44 -5.22
C LYS A 62 -15.75 11.57 -5.35
N ILE A 63 -15.96 10.66 -4.43
CA ILE A 63 -17.11 9.77 -4.40
C ILE A 63 -18.15 10.34 -3.45
N ALA A 64 -19.35 10.55 -3.96
CA ALA A 64 -20.47 11.08 -3.18
C ALA A 64 -21.18 9.97 -2.40
N LEU A 65 -20.44 9.32 -1.47
CA LEU A 65 -20.99 8.37 -0.51
C LEU A 65 -21.26 9.04 0.83
N PRO A 66 -22.29 8.61 1.58
CA PRO A 66 -22.50 9.04 2.95
C PRO A 66 -21.32 8.68 3.87
N ASP A 67 -21.06 9.51 4.88
CA ASP A 67 -19.98 9.22 5.85
C ASP A 67 -20.15 7.88 6.55
N ALA A 68 -21.39 7.48 6.83
CA ALA A 68 -21.69 6.18 7.44
C ALA A 68 -21.21 4.98 6.62
N GLU A 69 -21.24 5.07 5.29
CA GLU A 69 -20.71 4.00 4.43
C GLU A 69 -19.17 3.93 4.49
N PHE A 70 -18.49 5.07 4.66
CA PHE A 70 -17.04 5.08 4.88
C PHE A 70 -16.68 4.49 6.24
N GLU A 71 -17.44 4.81 7.29
CA GLU A 71 -17.24 4.24 8.64
C GLU A 71 -17.45 2.72 8.65
N GLU A 72 -18.44 2.23 7.90
CA GLU A 72 -18.68 0.78 7.75
C GLU A 72 -17.50 0.09 7.04
N MET A 73 -17.01 0.67 5.93
CA MET A 73 -15.84 0.14 5.22
C MET A 73 -14.57 0.14 6.10
N ASP A 74 -14.34 1.20 6.88
CA ASP A 74 -13.19 1.28 7.78
C ASP A 74 -13.29 0.25 8.91
N ALA A 75 -14.50 -0.01 9.44
CA ALA A 75 -14.73 -1.03 10.44
C ALA A 75 -14.46 -2.44 9.87
N GLU A 76 -14.96 -2.74 8.68
CA GLU A 76 -14.73 -4.01 7.99
C GLU A 76 -13.23 -4.25 7.73
N VAL A 77 -12.52 -3.24 7.22
CA VAL A 77 -11.06 -3.32 6.98
C VAL A 77 -10.31 -3.54 8.29
N THR A 78 -10.70 -2.85 9.35
CA THR A 78 -10.10 -3.02 10.68
C THR A 78 -10.27 -4.44 11.19
N GLU A 79 -11.47 -5.02 11.08
CA GLU A 79 -11.75 -6.41 11.46
C GLU A 79 -10.87 -7.40 10.69
N ILE A 80 -10.71 -7.22 9.38
CA ILE A 80 -9.83 -8.06 8.56
C ILE A 80 -8.37 -7.97 9.02
N VAL A 81 -7.88 -6.78 9.33
CA VAL A 81 -6.50 -6.59 9.83
C VAL A 81 -6.32 -7.23 11.20
N GLU A 82 -7.24 -7.03 12.13
CA GLU A 82 -7.18 -7.65 13.46
C GLU A 82 -7.25 -9.17 13.40
N ALA A 83 -8.11 -9.73 12.54
CA ALA A 83 -8.18 -11.17 12.30
C ALA A 83 -6.85 -11.72 11.75
N SER A 84 -6.17 -10.98 10.89
CA SER A 84 -4.86 -11.37 10.36
C SER A 84 -3.77 -11.40 11.44
N VAL A 85 -3.82 -10.48 12.39
CA VAL A 85 -2.91 -10.44 13.55
C VAL A 85 -3.16 -11.65 14.46
N GLU A 86 -4.43 -11.97 14.76
CA GLU A 86 -4.77 -13.14 15.56
C GLU A 86 -4.39 -14.44 14.84
N PHE A 87 -4.57 -14.52 13.53
CA PHE A 87 -4.10 -15.65 12.74
C PHE A 87 -2.58 -15.84 12.88
N ALA A 88 -1.80 -14.77 12.79
CA ALA A 88 -0.36 -14.83 12.93
C ALA A 88 0.09 -15.25 14.34
N LYS A 89 -0.57 -14.73 15.40
CA LYS A 89 -0.29 -15.11 16.80
C LYS A 89 -0.57 -16.59 17.09
N ASN A 90 -1.60 -17.15 16.45
CA ASN A 90 -1.98 -18.56 16.59
C ASN A 90 -1.22 -19.49 15.64
N GLY A 91 -0.38 -18.94 14.77
CA GLY A 91 0.49 -19.70 13.88
C GLY A 91 1.59 -20.45 14.64
N THR A 92 2.11 -21.51 14.04
CA THR A 92 3.27 -22.26 14.57
C THR A 92 4.55 -21.69 13.96
N ASP A 93 5.60 -21.59 14.77
CA ASP A 93 6.92 -21.27 14.26
C ASP A 93 7.41 -22.37 13.30
N PRO A 94 8.09 -22.01 12.20
CA PRO A 94 8.67 -23.01 11.30
C PRO A 94 9.73 -23.84 12.02
N ALA A 95 9.77 -25.15 11.74
CA ALA A 95 10.82 -26.01 12.29
C ALA A 95 12.20 -25.66 11.69
N PRO A 96 13.28 -25.76 12.46
CA PRO A 96 14.63 -25.50 11.95
C PRO A 96 14.98 -26.27 10.67
N GLU A 97 14.45 -27.49 10.53
CA GLU A 97 14.63 -28.36 9.37
C GLU A 97 13.98 -27.82 8.10
N ASP A 98 12.99 -26.95 8.23
CA ASP A 98 12.30 -26.35 7.09
C ASP A 98 13.14 -25.24 6.42
N ALA A 99 14.08 -24.64 7.15
CA ALA A 99 14.95 -23.61 6.62
C ALA A 99 15.73 -24.08 5.39
N MET A 100 16.19 -25.34 5.38
CA MET A 100 16.94 -25.89 4.26
C MET A 100 16.06 -26.32 3.07
N LYS A 101 14.75 -26.48 3.29
CA LYS A 101 13.79 -26.86 2.22
C LYS A 101 13.35 -25.68 1.38
N ILE A 102 13.51 -24.45 1.91
CA ILE A 102 12.96 -23.22 1.32
C ILE A 102 14.05 -22.38 0.62
N VAL A 103 15.31 -22.82 0.64
CA VAL A 103 16.45 -22.06 0.09
C VAL A 103 16.47 -22.07 -1.45
N TYR A 104 15.97 -23.13 -2.08
CA TYR A 104 15.89 -23.26 -3.55
C TYR A 104 14.50 -23.74 -3.96
N ALA A 105 13.95 -23.12 -5.00
CA ALA A 105 12.70 -23.54 -5.62
C ALA A 105 12.96 -24.66 -6.65
#